data_952f62bbcb64415b2ad7c2330327a923
#
_entry.id   952f62bbcb64415b2ad7c2330327a923
#
_cell.length_a   1.000
_cell.length_b   1.000
_cell.length_c   1.000
_cell.angle_alpha   90.00
_cell.angle_beta   90.00
_cell.angle_gamma   90.00
#
_symmetry.space_group_name_H-M   'P 1'
#
loop_
_entity.id
_entity.type
_entity.pdbx_description
1 polymer ?
#
loop_
_entity_poly.entity_id
_entity_poly.type
_entity_poly.pdbx_seq_one_letter_code
_entity_poly.pdbx_strand_id
1 'polypeptide(L)'
;HQINSVRVAMLSPFAPHVAEEMWEKLGNVELVSKSSWPEYSSDKVDESIIQSEELLKSTIEDIANILKVTKINPQKIVIYANSDSMKSKIYRKILSVMVGGQNNMGVVMKELIADSETTDAKKMPDYVQKVIKDLHSESESIKKMKLESESFNEKEFLLSELSSIGKKEFGVEIQVYSESDNDVYDPKGKARHARPYKPAILIE
;
A
#
# COMPACT_ATOMS: atom_id res chain seq x y z
N HIS A 1 2.17 26.71 -0.51
CA HIS A 1 2.68 27.70 -1.47
C HIS A 1 3.53 27.02 -2.55
N GLN A 2 4.57 26.27 -2.20
CA GLN A 2 5.50 25.62 -3.13
C GLN A 2 4.80 24.66 -4.13
N ILE A 3 3.86 23.84 -3.68
CA ILE A 3 3.10 22.90 -4.54
C ILE A 3 2.32 23.66 -5.63
N ASN A 4 1.72 24.79 -5.27
CA ASN A 4 0.95 25.59 -6.24
C ASN A 4 1.86 26.24 -7.28
N SER A 5 3.04 26.71 -6.89
CA SER A 5 4.03 27.26 -7.84
C SER A 5 4.50 26.20 -8.85
N VAL A 6 4.77 24.97 -8.40
CA VAL A 6 5.09 23.84 -9.27
C VAL A 6 3.97 23.54 -10.26
N ARG A 7 2.73 23.46 -9.77
CA ARG A 7 1.55 23.20 -10.63
C ARG A 7 1.36 24.28 -11.69
N VAL A 8 1.53 25.54 -11.32
CA VAL A 8 1.40 26.67 -12.26
C VAL A 8 2.53 26.65 -13.29
N ALA A 9 3.76 26.39 -12.88
CA ALA A 9 4.88 26.23 -13.82
C ALA A 9 4.62 25.09 -14.81
N MET A 10 4.11 23.94 -14.36
CA MET A 10 3.74 22.82 -15.23
C MET A 10 2.54 23.11 -16.15
N LEU A 11 1.66 24.02 -15.76
CA LEU A 11 0.52 24.44 -16.58
C LEU A 11 0.94 25.40 -17.70
N SER A 12 2.03 26.14 -17.52
CA SER A 12 2.40 27.24 -18.43
C SER A 12 2.56 26.86 -19.92
N PRO A 13 3.03 25.67 -20.31
CA PRO A 13 3.10 25.27 -21.72
C PRO A 13 1.71 25.05 -22.37
N PHE A 14 0.70 24.74 -21.59
CA PHE A 14 -0.64 24.43 -22.07
C PHE A 14 -1.59 25.63 -22.03
N ALA A 15 -1.47 26.46 -21.00
CA ALA A 15 -2.32 27.63 -20.80
C ALA A 15 -1.48 28.83 -20.28
N PRO A 16 -0.63 29.43 -21.13
CA PRO A 16 0.35 30.41 -20.71
C PRO A 16 -0.26 31.63 -20.03
N HIS A 17 -1.32 32.21 -20.58
CA HIS A 17 -1.96 33.40 -19.99
C HIS A 17 -2.58 33.13 -18.61
N VAL A 18 -3.21 31.98 -18.45
CA VAL A 18 -3.78 31.56 -17.15
C VAL A 18 -2.67 31.30 -16.14
N ALA A 19 -1.61 30.65 -16.57
CA ALA A 19 -0.46 30.37 -15.71
C ALA A 19 0.23 31.67 -15.26
N GLU A 20 0.42 32.66 -16.13
CA GLU A 20 1.00 33.95 -15.75
C GLU A 20 0.14 34.67 -14.70
N GLU A 21 -1.19 34.71 -14.89
CA GLU A 21 -2.11 35.35 -13.93
C GLU A 21 -2.07 34.61 -12.56
N MET A 22 -2.06 33.29 -12.58
CA MET A 22 -1.97 32.50 -11.34
C MET A 22 -0.61 32.69 -10.65
N TRP A 23 0.47 32.79 -11.43
CA TRP A 23 1.82 32.99 -10.94
C TRP A 23 1.98 34.33 -10.23
N GLU A 24 1.42 35.40 -10.80
CA GLU A 24 1.36 36.72 -10.17
C GLU A 24 0.53 36.69 -8.88
N LYS A 25 -0.63 36.04 -8.88
CA LYS A 25 -1.46 35.85 -7.67
C LYS A 25 -0.77 35.06 -6.55
N LEU A 26 0.22 34.22 -6.88
CA LEU A 26 1.06 33.55 -5.90
C LEU A 26 2.16 34.46 -5.34
N GLY A 27 2.24 35.73 -5.79
CA GLY A 27 3.20 36.72 -5.29
C GLY A 27 4.55 36.70 -6.02
N ASN A 28 4.65 36.03 -7.16
CA ASN A 28 5.86 36.05 -7.95
C ASN A 28 5.89 37.30 -8.86
N VAL A 29 7.06 37.88 -9.00
CA VAL A 29 7.26 39.15 -9.74
C VAL A 29 7.63 38.93 -11.21
N GLU A 30 8.37 37.85 -11.47
CA GLU A 30 8.77 37.51 -12.84
C GLU A 30 7.74 36.62 -13.53
N LEU A 31 7.78 36.58 -14.86
CA LEU A 31 6.91 35.73 -15.66
C LEU A 31 7.20 34.24 -15.39
N VAL A 32 6.16 33.41 -15.32
CA VAL A 32 6.32 31.96 -15.17
C VAL A 32 7.12 31.34 -16.31
N SER A 33 7.00 31.89 -17.50
CA SER A 33 7.76 31.47 -18.69
C SER A 33 9.27 31.66 -18.56
N LYS A 34 9.75 32.51 -17.64
CA LYS A 34 11.15 32.71 -17.30
C LYS A 34 11.62 31.93 -16.08
N SER A 35 10.70 31.34 -15.36
CA SER A 35 11.07 30.52 -14.19
C SER A 35 11.77 29.22 -14.62
N SER A 36 12.61 28.67 -13.72
CA SER A 36 13.18 27.35 -13.96
C SER A 36 12.08 26.28 -13.93
N TRP A 37 12.23 25.27 -14.77
CA TRP A 37 11.34 24.10 -14.73
C TRP A 37 11.46 23.39 -13.39
N PRO A 38 10.34 22.93 -12.80
CA PRO A 38 10.40 22.20 -11.54
C PRO A 38 11.26 20.94 -11.67
N GLU A 39 12.23 20.80 -10.77
CA GLU A 39 13.09 19.63 -10.72
C GLU A 39 12.58 18.62 -9.72
N TYR A 40 12.77 17.34 -10.03
CA TYR A 40 12.50 16.24 -9.12
C TYR A 40 13.53 16.22 -7.99
N SER A 41 13.07 16.11 -6.78
CA SER A 41 13.87 16.08 -5.56
C SER A 41 13.64 14.75 -4.86
N SER A 42 14.57 13.81 -5.00
CA SER A 42 14.44 12.46 -4.44
C SER A 42 14.38 12.43 -2.91
N ASP A 43 15.00 13.42 -2.26
CA ASP A 43 15.00 13.60 -0.81
C ASP A 43 13.63 13.96 -0.23
N LYS A 44 12.69 14.39 -1.09
CA LYS A 44 11.29 14.70 -0.72
C LYS A 44 10.32 13.57 -0.99
N VAL A 45 10.79 12.47 -1.56
CA VAL A 45 9.96 11.29 -1.83
C VAL A 45 10.12 10.32 -0.67
N ASP A 46 9.03 10.12 0.05
CA ASP A 46 8.93 9.10 1.08
C ASP A 46 8.20 7.89 0.51
N GLU A 47 8.96 6.83 0.24
CA GLU A 47 8.42 5.62 -0.35
C GLU A 47 7.45 4.89 0.59
N SER A 48 7.56 5.08 1.89
CA SER A 48 6.63 4.50 2.86
C SER A 48 5.23 5.12 2.72
N ILE A 49 5.16 6.42 2.45
CA ILE A 49 3.90 7.13 2.16
C ILE A 49 3.26 6.59 0.88
N ILE A 50 4.05 6.42 -0.19
CA ILE A 50 3.54 5.88 -1.45
C ILE A 50 2.98 4.47 -1.24
N GLN A 51 3.68 3.62 -0.47
CA GLN A 51 3.23 2.26 -0.16
C GLN A 51 1.95 2.25 0.69
N SER A 52 1.84 3.16 1.65
CA SER A 52 0.65 3.25 2.49
C SER A 52 -0.58 3.72 1.71
N GLU A 53 -0.43 4.69 0.81
CA GLU A 53 -1.48 5.15 -0.10
C GLU A 53 -1.93 4.03 -1.07
N GLU A 54 -1.00 3.26 -1.62
CA GLU A 54 -1.33 2.12 -2.49
C GLU A 54 -2.06 1.01 -1.72
N LEU A 55 -1.66 0.74 -0.47
CA LEU A 55 -2.36 -0.19 0.41
C LEU A 55 -3.81 0.28 0.66
N LEU A 56 -4.01 1.57 0.96
CA LEU A 56 -5.34 2.14 1.16
C LEU A 56 -6.20 1.99 -0.09
N LYS A 57 -5.68 2.40 -1.24
CA LYS A 57 -6.37 2.33 -2.53
C LYS A 57 -6.76 0.91 -2.88
N SER A 58 -5.82 -0.04 -2.82
CA SER A 58 -6.10 -1.44 -3.12
C SER A 58 -7.12 -2.05 -2.15
N THR A 59 -7.09 -1.66 -0.88
CA THR A 59 -8.07 -2.11 0.12
C THR A 59 -9.47 -1.60 -0.19
N ILE A 60 -9.62 -0.34 -0.57
CA ILE A 60 -10.91 0.24 -0.98
C ILE A 60 -11.44 -0.45 -2.25
N GLU A 61 -10.57 -0.67 -3.24
CA GLU A 61 -10.93 -1.37 -4.48
C GLU A 61 -11.38 -2.81 -4.20
N ASP A 62 -10.71 -3.52 -3.31
CA ASP A 62 -11.07 -4.88 -2.89
C ASP A 62 -12.43 -4.92 -2.19
N ILE A 63 -12.72 -3.98 -1.28
CA ILE A 63 -14.04 -3.84 -0.65
C ILE A 63 -15.11 -3.62 -1.73
N ALA A 64 -14.90 -2.66 -2.62
CA ALA A 64 -15.84 -2.34 -3.69
C ALA A 64 -16.11 -3.54 -4.62
N ASN A 65 -15.05 -4.28 -4.97
CA ASN A 65 -15.17 -5.48 -5.80
C ASN A 65 -15.95 -6.60 -5.09
N ILE A 66 -15.69 -6.83 -3.79
CA ILE A 66 -16.44 -7.83 -3.01
C ILE A 66 -17.93 -7.45 -2.97
N LEU A 67 -18.27 -6.20 -2.68
CA LEU A 67 -19.64 -5.72 -2.65
C LEU A 67 -20.33 -5.87 -4.00
N LYS A 68 -19.65 -5.53 -5.09
CA LYS A 68 -20.16 -5.66 -6.46
C LYS A 68 -20.47 -7.11 -6.84
N VAL A 69 -19.57 -8.03 -6.47
CA VAL A 69 -19.71 -9.46 -6.80
C VAL A 69 -20.76 -10.14 -5.93
N THR A 70 -20.75 -9.87 -4.63
CA THR A 70 -21.66 -10.52 -3.68
C THR A 70 -23.05 -9.89 -3.65
N LYS A 71 -23.17 -8.63 -4.09
CA LYS A 71 -24.40 -7.82 -4.01
C LYS A 71 -24.99 -7.72 -2.59
N ILE A 72 -24.14 -7.90 -1.57
CA ILE A 72 -24.51 -7.77 -0.17
C ILE A 72 -24.62 -6.27 0.14
N ASN A 73 -25.68 -5.90 0.87
CA ASN A 73 -25.75 -4.58 1.48
C ASN A 73 -25.03 -4.66 2.83
N PRO A 74 -23.84 -4.05 2.98
CA PRO A 74 -23.01 -4.25 4.15
C PRO A 74 -23.66 -3.64 5.39
N GLN A 75 -23.67 -4.36 6.49
CA GLN A 75 -24.00 -3.83 7.82
C GLN A 75 -22.71 -3.54 8.61
N LYS A 76 -21.66 -4.30 8.31
CA LYS A 76 -20.36 -4.19 8.97
C LYS A 76 -19.25 -4.62 8.00
N ILE A 77 -18.16 -3.87 7.99
CA ILE A 77 -16.93 -4.23 7.28
C ILE A 77 -15.82 -4.35 8.31
N VAL A 78 -15.11 -5.47 8.28
CA VAL A 78 -13.99 -5.74 9.18
C VAL A 78 -12.75 -6.03 8.33
N ILE A 79 -11.65 -5.36 8.66
CA ILE A 79 -10.37 -5.48 7.99
C ILE A 79 -9.36 -6.03 8.98
N TYR A 80 -8.60 -7.02 8.57
CA TYR A 80 -7.52 -7.62 9.33
C TYR A 80 -6.19 -7.27 8.68
N ALA A 81 -5.44 -6.38 9.31
CA ALA A 81 -4.11 -5.98 8.88
C ALA A 81 -3.05 -6.98 9.37
N ASN A 82 -1.98 -7.12 8.62
CA ASN A 82 -0.84 -7.92 9.06
C ASN A 82 -0.06 -7.17 10.16
N SER A 83 0.23 -7.88 11.24
CA SER A 83 1.14 -7.42 12.30
C SER A 83 2.08 -8.51 12.78
N ASP A 84 1.99 -9.71 12.19
CA ASP A 84 2.88 -10.82 12.50
C ASP A 84 4.30 -10.53 12.00
N SER A 85 5.21 -10.35 12.94
CA SER A 85 6.63 -10.10 12.64
C SER A 85 7.28 -11.23 11.84
N MET A 86 6.85 -12.49 12.06
CA MET A 86 7.36 -13.65 11.33
C MET A 86 6.90 -13.63 9.87
N LYS A 87 5.61 -13.40 9.64
CA LYS A 87 5.08 -13.27 8.26
C LYS A 87 5.73 -12.13 7.51
N SER A 88 5.98 -11.00 8.17
CA SER A 88 6.68 -9.85 7.60
C SER A 88 8.13 -10.18 7.24
N LYS A 89 8.86 -10.90 8.09
CA LYS A 89 10.23 -11.36 7.80
C LYS A 89 10.25 -12.31 6.59
N ILE A 90 9.38 -13.31 6.58
CA ILE A 90 9.25 -14.25 5.45
C ILE A 90 8.92 -13.50 4.16
N TYR A 91 7.98 -12.56 4.21
CA TYR A 91 7.61 -11.73 3.06
C TYR A 91 8.81 -10.95 2.51
N ARG A 92 9.54 -10.22 3.37
CA ARG A 92 10.73 -9.45 2.96
C ARG A 92 11.81 -10.33 2.38
N LYS A 93 12.03 -11.53 2.92
CA LYS A 93 13.00 -12.49 2.39
C LYS A 93 12.58 -12.99 1.00
N ILE A 94 11.32 -13.38 0.82
CA ILE A 94 10.78 -13.76 -0.50
C ILE A 94 11.00 -12.62 -1.49
N LEU A 95 10.64 -11.41 -1.11
CA LEU A 95 10.77 -10.21 -1.94
C LEU A 95 12.22 -9.99 -2.37
N SER A 96 13.19 -10.08 -1.44
CA SER A 96 14.62 -9.93 -1.75
C SER A 96 15.13 -10.98 -2.73
N VAL A 97 14.71 -12.23 -2.57
CA VAL A 97 15.09 -13.34 -3.46
C VAL A 97 14.51 -13.13 -4.86
N MET A 98 13.25 -12.68 -4.95
CA MET A 98 12.60 -12.42 -6.24
C MET A 98 13.18 -11.20 -6.96
N VAL A 99 13.49 -10.11 -6.27
CA VAL A 99 14.21 -8.95 -6.83
C VAL A 99 15.60 -9.35 -7.32
N GLY A 100 16.24 -10.34 -6.68
CA GLY A 100 17.47 -10.96 -7.15
C GLY A 100 17.33 -11.85 -8.40
N GLY A 101 16.13 -11.90 -9.01
CA GLY A 101 15.86 -12.65 -10.25
C GLY A 101 15.50 -14.12 -10.05
N GLN A 102 15.31 -14.59 -8.81
CA GLN A 102 14.97 -15.96 -8.50
C GLN A 102 13.47 -16.11 -8.26
N ASN A 103 12.76 -16.57 -9.27
CA ASN A 103 11.28 -16.67 -9.25
C ASN A 103 10.78 -18.12 -9.02
N ASN A 104 11.67 -19.08 -8.81
CA ASN A 104 11.30 -20.48 -8.61
C ASN A 104 10.94 -20.77 -7.16
N MET A 105 9.77 -21.34 -6.90
CA MET A 105 9.28 -21.71 -5.56
C MET A 105 10.30 -22.55 -4.78
N GLY A 106 10.96 -23.52 -5.44
CA GLY A 106 11.93 -24.41 -4.80
C GLY A 106 13.18 -23.65 -4.33
N VAL A 107 13.64 -22.66 -5.11
CA VAL A 107 14.78 -21.80 -4.76
C VAL A 107 14.40 -20.90 -3.60
N VAL A 108 13.24 -20.24 -3.68
CA VAL A 108 12.74 -19.37 -2.61
C VAL A 108 12.61 -20.14 -1.30
N MET A 109 12.01 -21.34 -1.32
CA MET A 109 11.89 -22.18 -0.12
C MET A 109 13.26 -22.59 0.45
N LYS A 110 14.24 -22.90 -0.40
CA LYS A 110 15.59 -23.25 0.04
C LYS A 110 16.27 -22.08 0.75
N GLU A 111 16.15 -20.88 0.20
CA GLU A 111 16.70 -19.66 0.80
C GLU A 111 16.02 -19.31 2.13
N LEU A 112 14.69 -19.47 2.22
CA LEU A 112 13.93 -19.25 3.45
C LEU A 112 14.34 -20.23 4.57
N ILE A 113 14.63 -21.48 4.21
CA ILE A 113 15.01 -22.52 5.17
C ILE A 113 16.46 -22.36 5.62
N ALA A 114 17.33 -21.87 4.74
CA ALA A 114 18.73 -21.63 5.06
C ALA A 114 18.92 -20.44 6.03
N ASP A 115 17.96 -19.53 6.07
CA ASP A 115 17.99 -18.36 6.94
C ASP A 115 17.36 -18.68 8.31
N SER A 116 18.13 -18.46 9.38
CA SER A 116 17.70 -18.76 10.75
C SER A 116 16.45 -17.99 11.19
N GLU A 117 16.24 -16.79 10.64
CA GLU A 117 15.09 -15.93 10.98
C GLU A 117 13.80 -16.33 10.27
N THR A 118 13.90 -17.07 9.16
CA THR A 118 12.74 -17.44 8.33
C THR A 118 12.52 -18.96 8.24
N THR A 119 13.25 -19.74 9.02
CA THR A 119 13.15 -21.22 9.03
C THR A 119 11.73 -21.73 9.26
N ASP A 120 10.91 -21.00 10.01
CA ASP A 120 9.50 -21.34 10.25
C ASP A 120 8.61 -21.28 8.98
N ALA A 121 9.12 -20.76 7.86
CA ALA A 121 8.46 -20.83 6.57
C ALA A 121 8.10 -22.28 6.15
N LYS A 122 8.86 -23.27 6.64
CA LYS A 122 8.55 -24.70 6.47
C LYS A 122 7.17 -25.07 6.98
N LYS A 123 6.69 -24.41 8.02
CA LYS A 123 5.39 -24.65 8.64
C LYS A 123 4.24 -23.92 7.92
N MET A 124 4.56 -23.02 6.98
CA MET A 124 3.61 -22.16 6.30
C MET A 124 3.75 -22.20 4.76
N PRO A 125 3.77 -23.39 4.11
CA PRO A 125 3.98 -23.50 2.67
C PRO A 125 2.89 -22.78 1.85
N ASP A 126 1.63 -22.85 2.30
CA ASP A 126 0.52 -22.17 1.63
C ASP A 126 0.65 -20.64 1.68
N TYR A 127 1.18 -20.11 2.78
CA TYR A 127 1.47 -18.69 2.91
C TYR A 127 2.54 -18.26 1.91
N VAL A 128 3.67 -18.98 1.88
CA VAL A 128 4.79 -18.70 0.96
C VAL A 128 4.31 -18.76 -0.50
N GLN A 129 3.53 -19.78 -0.86
CA GLN A 129 2.98 -19.91 -2.21
C GLN A 129 2.08 -18.72 -2.61
N LYS A 130 1.22 -18.29 -1.69
CA LYS A 130 0.35 -17.13 -1.92
C LYS A 130 1.16 -15.85 -2.09
N VAL A 131 2.16 -15.61 -1.24
CA VAL A 131 3.03 -14.43 -1.33
C VAL A 131 3.79 -14.42 -2.66
N ILE A 132 4.37 -15.53 -3.07
CA ILE A 132 5.06 -15.63 -4.37
C ILE A 132 4.09 -15.32 -5.52
N LYS A 133 2.87 -15.86 -5.48
CA LYS A 133 1.86 -15.59 -6.49
C LYS A 133 1.47 -14.11 -6.56
N ASP A 134 1.28 -13.48 -5.41
CA ASP A 134 0.95 -12.05 -5.35
C ASP A 134 2.10 -11.21 -5.94
N LEU A 135 3.35 -11.48 -5.54
CA LEU A 135 4.53 -10.79 -6.02
C LEU A 135 4.81 -11.02 -7.52
N HIS A 136 4.42 -12.16 -8.08
CA HIS A 136 4.52 -12.40 -9.52
C HIS A 136 3.64 -11.45 -10.35
N SER A 137 2.52 -10.99 -9.80
CA SER A 137 1.64 -10.04 -10.48
C SER A 137 2.13 -8.59 -10.40
N GLU A 138 3.12 -8.30 -9.55
CA GLU A 138 3.67 -6.96 -9.36
C GLU A 138 4.86 -6.69 -10.29
N SER A 139 5.01 -5.42 -10.70
CA SER A 139 6.16 -5.00 -11.49
C SER A 139 7.46 -5.03 -10.66
N GLU A 140 8.60 -5.16 -11.35
CA GLU A 140 9.92 -5.15 -10.69
C GLU A 140 10.18 -3.83 -9.95
N SER A 141 9.68 -2.71 -10.46
CA SER A 141 9.79 -1.40 -9.80
C SER A 141 9.05 -1.37 -8.45
N ILE A 142 7.84 -1.92 -8.40
CA ILE A 142 7.05 -2.01 -7.16
C ILE A 142 7.75 -2.93 -6.15
N LYS A 143 8.27 -4.07 -6.59
CA LYS A 143 9.00 -5.00 -5.72
C LYS A 143 10.24 -4.36 -5.10
N LYS A 144 11.03 -3.63 -5.90
CA LYS A 144 12.19 -2.88 -5.40
C LYS A 144 11.80 -1.81 -4.40
N MET A 145 10.78 -1.01 -4.71
CA MET A 145 10.26 0.02 -3.83
C MET A 145 9.80 -0.55 -2.47
N LYS A 146 9.09 -1.69 -2.47
CA LYS A 146 8.68 -2.38 -1.24
C LYS A 146 9.86 -2.95 -0.44
N LEU A 147 10.94 -3.33 -1.10
CA LEU A 147 12.15 -3.82 -0.44
C LEU A 147 12.92 -2.68 0.23
N GLU A 148 13.01 -1.52 -0.41
CA GLU A 148 13.74 -0.34 0.02
C GLU A 148 12.96 0.50 1.05
N SER A 149 11.62 0.43 1.02
CA SER A 149 10.77 1.14 1.99
C SER A 149 10.90 0.60 3.41
N GLU A 150 10.84 1.51 4.38
CA GLU A 150 10.71 1.12 5.78
C GLU A 150 9.34 0.47 6.04
N SER A 151 9.30 -0.46 6.99
CA SER A 151 8.04 -1.05 7.42
C SER A 151 7.22 -0.03 8.21
N PHE A 152 5.96 0.15 7.86
CA PHE A 152 5.00 0.97 8.59
C PHE A 152 3.94 0.13 9.28
N ASN A 153 3.24 0.71 10.26
CA ASN A 153 2.16 0.04 10.96
C ASN A 153 0.88 0.07 10.12
N GLU A 154 0.64 -1.00 9.35
CA GLU A 154 -0.52 -1.10 8.46
C GLU A 154 -1.86 -0.94 9.21
N LYS A 155 -1.97 -1.51 10.43
CA LYS A 155 -3.20 -1.41 11.23
C LYS A 155 -3.52 0.03 11.60
N GLU A 156 -2.54 0.75 12.14
CA GLU A 156 -2.70 2.13 12.60
C GLU A 156 -3.03 3.05 11.43
N PHE A 157 -2.33 2.87 10.32
CA PHE A 157 -2.58 3.62 9.10
C PHE A 157 -3.99 3.36 8.54
N LEU A 158 -4.38 2.10 8.36
CA LEU A 158 -5.71 1.75 7.85
C LEU A 158 -6.83 2.21 8.79
N LEU A 159 -6.61 2.16 10.11
CA LEU A 159 -7.59 2.62 11.09
C LEU A 159 -7.82 4.12 10.97
N SER A 160 -6.77 4.92 10.81
CA SER A 160 -6.87 6.38 10.68
C SER A 160 -7.62 6.79 9.42
N GLU A 161 -7.30 6.18 8.28
CA GLU A 161 -7.86 6.56 6.98
C GLU A 161 -9.26 5.99 6.74
N LEU A 162 -9.47 4.70 7.01
CA LEU A 162 -10.73 4.03 6.71
C LEU A 162 -11.88 4.41 7.65
N SER A 163 -11.60 4.95 8.83
CA SER A 163 -12.64 5.42 9.75
C SER A 163 -13.52 6.51 9.14
N SER A 164 -12.92 7.39 8.33
CA SER A 164 -13.63 8.48 7.65
C SER A 164 -14.25 8.03 6.31
N ILE A 165 -13.52 7.19 5.56
CA ILE A 165 -13.91 6.71 4.22
C ILE A 165 -15.10 5.75 4.30
N GLY A 166 -15.11 4.86 5.30
CA GLY A 166 -16.15 3.83 5.45
C GLY A 166 -17.56 4.41 5.51
N LYS A 167 -17.78 5.44 6.32
CA LYS A 167 -19.08 6.12 6.42
C LYS A 167 -19.45 6.88 5.15
N LYS A 168 -18.44 7.49 4.49
CA LYS A 168 -18.66 8.34 3.32
C LYS A 168 -18.92 7.54 2.05
N GLU A 169 -18.16 6.48 1.80
CA GLU A 169 -18.21 5.71 0.56
C GLU A 169 -19.11 4.47 0.64
N PHE A 170 -19.12 3.80 1.79
CA PHE A 170 -19.85 2.53 1.96
C PHE A 170 -21.06 2.63 2.89
N GLY A 171 -21.28 3.79 3.55
CA GLY A 171 -22.40 4.01 4.46
C GLY A 171 -22.33 3.24 5.77
N VAL A 172 -21.21 2.56 6.06
CA VAL A 172 -21.00 1.72 7.25
C VAL A 172 -19.68 2.04 7.93
N GLU A 173 -19.60 1.66 9.20
CA GLU A 173 -18.35 1.76 9.93
C GLU A 173 -17.41 0.61 9.57
N ILE A 174 -16.15 0.95 9.29
CA ILE A 174 -15.09 -0.04 9.06
C ILE A 174 -14.33 -0.24 10.35
N GLN A 175 -14.20 -1.49 10.80
CA GLN A 175 -13.37 -1.87 11.93
C GLN A 175 -12.07 -2.48 11.42
N VAL A 176 -10.95 -2.07 12.01
CA VAL A 176 -9.63 -2.58 11.65
C VAL A 176 -9.02 -3.28 12.86
N TYR A 177 -8.70 -4.55 12.68
CA TYR A 177 -8.00 -5.37 13.67
C TYR A 177 -6.64 -5.80 13.13
N SER A 178 -5.75 -6.12 14.03
CA SER A 178 -4.57 -6.90 13.72
C SER A 178 -4.86 -8.38 13.95
N GLU A 179 -4.24 -9.26 13.17
CA GLU A 179 -4.35 -10.72 13.39
C GLU A 179 -3.83 -11.17 14.77
N SER A 180 -2.99 -10.35 15.43
CA SER A 180 -2.41 -10.62 16.75
C SER A 180 -3.12 -9.95 17.91
N ASP A 181 -4.22 -9.24 17.68
CA ASP A 181 -5.00 -8.62 18.75
C ASP A 181 -5.67 -9.69 19.62
N ASN A 182 -5.78 -9.47 20.94
CA ASN A 182 -6.36 -10.43 21.86
C ASN A 182 -7.90 -10.63 21.71
N ASP A 183 -8.60 -9.57 21.25
CA ASP A 183 -10.06 -9.55 21.10
C ASP A 183 -10.47 -9.31 19.64
N VAL A 184 -9.99 -10.16 18.73
CA VAL A 184 -10.35 -10.06 17.31
C VAL A 184 -11.75 -10.59 17.06
N TYR A 185 -12.64 -9.76 16.54
CA TYR A 185 -13.90 -10.23 15.99
C TYR A 185 -13.64 -10.93 14.65
N ASP A 186 -13.54 -12.25 14.65
CA ASP A 186 -13.28 -13.06 13.44
C ASP A 186 -14.11 -14.34 13.39
N PRO A 187 -15.42 -14.24 13.14
CA PRO A 187 -16.33 -15.40 13.13
C PRO A 187 -16.04 -16.40 12.01
N LYS A 188 -15.30 -15.98 10.97
CA LYS A 188 -15.01 -16.80 9.79
C LYS A 188 -13.53 -17.21 9.65
N GLY A 189 -12.69 -16.90 10.64
CA GLY A 189 -11.26 -17.21 10.60
C GLY A 189 -10.49 -16.51 9.47
N LYS A 190 -10.91 -15.29 9.11
CA LYS A 190 -10.32 -14.52 8.02
C LYS A 190 -9.00 -13.86 8.41
N ALA A 191 -8.81 -13.49 9.67
CA ALA A 191 -7.60 -12.80 10.16
C ALA A 191 -6.31 -13.54 9.79
N ARG A 192 -6.31 -14.87 9.85
CA ARG A 192 -5.15 -15.71 9.48
C ARG A 192 -4.68 -15.52 8.03
N HIS A 193 -5.53 -14.99 7.16
CA HIS A 193 -5.22 -14.76 5.75
C HIS A 193 -4.62 -13.39 5.47
N ALA A 194 -4.53 -12.52 6.48
CA ALA A 194 -3.84 -11.25 6.36
C ALA A 194 -2.36 -11.46 6.00
N ARG A 195 -1.88 -10.64 5.08
CA ARG A 195 -0.49 -10.65 4.59
C ARG A 195 0.01 -9.22 4.50
N PRO A 196 1.32 -8.99 4.55
CA PRO A 196 1.89 -7.67 4.31
C PRO A 196 1.36 -7.07 3.00
N TYR A 197 0.92 -5.83 3.05
CA TYR A 197 0.30 -5.07 1.94
C TYR A 197 -0.97 -5.71 1.35
N LYS A 198 -1.54 -6.70 2.02
CA LYS A 198 -2.79 -7.34 1.57
C LYS A 198 -3.64 -7.78 2.77
N PRO A 199 -4.41 -6.88 3.34
CA PRO A 199 -5.28 -7.16 4.47
C PRO A 199 -6.39 -8.14 4.08
N ALA A 200 -6.88 -8.89 5.05
CA ALA A 200 -8.05 -9.74 4.82
C ALA A 200 -9.33 -8.97 5.15
N ILE A 201 -10.39 -9.18 4.37
CA ILE A 201 -11.63 -8.42 4.45
C ILE A 201 -12.79 -9.36 4.77
N LEU A 202 -13.59 -9.00 5.77
CA LEU A 202 -14.85 -9.62 6.11
C LEU A 202 -15.96 -8.58 5.94
N ILE A 203 -17.01 -8.95 5.20
CA ILE A 203 -18.21 -8.13 5.00
C ILE A 203 -19.41 -8.91 5.52
N GLU A 204 -20.23 -8.26 6.34
CA GLU A 204 -21.47 -8.78 6.93
C GLU A 204 -22.63 -7.81 6.72
#